data_17b8a5dce5b7d9cf31f66baca11c00e4
#
_entry.id   17b8a5dce5b7d9cf31f66baca11c00e4
#
_cell.length_a   1.000
_cell.length_b   1.000
_cell.length_c   1.000
_cell.angle_alpha   90.00
_cell.angle_beta   90.00
_cell.angle_gamma   90.00
#
_symmetry.space_group_name_H-M   'P 1'
#
loop_
_entity.id
_entity.type
_entity.pdbx_description
1 polymer ?
#
loop_
_entity_poly.entity_id
_entity_poly.type
_entity_poly.pdbx_seq_one_letter_code
_entity_poly.pdbx_strand_id
1 'polypeptide(L)'
;LLAQQTELTGQKGQLDAQRAEFSGQLAGMQTGLPQLYAGTARYIFEYPEDIQLYGVSFNTEIGSTGISLQGEVSYRRDVPLQVDDVELLLAGLTPSNPALGNIGLIPVIDTNGDGVPDMGNPAWQGRSMTQLGQQDFNSYVRGYRKFEVWQPQFTVIKLFGPMLGASQWVIVGEAAATMVPDLPSKDVLRFDGPGTALSGDPLAPAILATSGHATDRFEPASAFADDFSWGYRLAARIDYTDVVG
;
A
#
# COMPACT_ATOMS: atom_id res chain seq x y z
N LEU A 1 1.36 -62.80 -26.43
CA LEU A 1 1.84 -61.42 -26.67
C LEU A 1 0.66 -60.47 -26.99
N LEU A 2 -0.17 -60.73 -28.00
CA LEU A 2 -1.32 -59.88 -28.38
C LEU A 2 -2.36 -59.75 -27.26
N ALA A 3 -2.72 -60.82 -26.56
CA ALA A 3 -3.66 -60.80 -25.44
C ALA A 3 -3.12 -59.94 -24.26
N GLN A 4 -1.86 -60.04 -23.92
CA GLN A 4 -1.21 -59.24 -22.90
C GLN A 4 -1.18 -57.74 -23.28
N GLN A 5 -0.97 -57.44 -24.55
CA GLN A 5 -0.95 -56.07 -25.04
C GLN A 5 -2.34 -55.42 -24.97
N THR A 6 -3.40 -56.16 -25.24
CA THR A 6 -4.79 -55.70 -25.11
C THR A 6 -5.16 -55.45 -23.66
N GLU A 7 -4.73 -56.33 -22.73
CA GLU A 7 -4.97 -56.20 -21.31
C GLU A 7 -4.26 -54.97 -20.73
N LEU A 8 -2.98 -54.75 -21.09
CA LEU A 8 -2.21 -53.57 -20.68
C LEU A 8 -2.83 -52.28 -21.20
N THR A 9 -3.34 -52.29 -22.43
CA THR A 9 -4.02 -51.12 -23.02
C THR A 9 -5.31 -50.81 -22.26
N GLY A 10 -6.07 -51.85 -21.87
CA GLY A 10 -7.27 -51.69 -21.03
C GLY A 10 -6.97 -51.14 -19.65
N GLN A 11 -5.94 -51.66 -18.99
CA GLN A 11 -5.49 -51.15 -17.67
C GLN A 11 -5.02 -49.70 -17.75
N LYS A 12 -4.25 -49.34 -18.77
CA LYS A 12 -3.84 -47.96 -19.01
C LYS A 12 -5.04 -47.03 -19.20
N GLY A 13 -6.05 -47.44 -19.98
CA GLY A 13 -7.27 -46.65 -20.18
C GLY A 13 -8.04 -46.40 -18.86
N GLN A 14 -8.10 -47.40 -17.98
CA GLN A 14 -8.71 -47.25 -16.66
C GLN A 14 -7.93 -46.30 -15.75
N LEU A 15 -6.61 -46.41 -15.75
CA LEU A 15 -5.71 -45.49 -14.98
C LEU A 15 -5.82 -44.04 -15.47
N ASP A 16 -5.86 -43.85 -16.80
CA ASP A 16 -5.98 -42.50 -17.38
C ASP A 16 -7.36 -41.88 -17.04
N ALA A 17 -8.44 -42.69 -17.03
CA ALA A 17 -9.75 -42.22 -16.59
C ALA A 17 -9.81 -41.86 -15.11
N GLN A 18 -9.23 -42.68 -14.23
CA GLN A 18 -9.12 -42.37 -12.79
C GLN A 18 -8.30 -41.11 -12.57
N ARG A 19 -7.20 -40.95 -13.28
CA ARG A 19 -6.36 -39.73 -13.17
C ARG A 19 -7.14 -38.50 -13.60
N ALA A 20 -7.92 -38.56 -14.67
CA ALA A 20 -8.75 -37.46 -15.11
C ALA A 20 -9.83 -37.09 -14.07
N GLU A 21 -10.45 -38.10 -13.46
CA GLU A 21 -11.44 -37.89 -12.39
C GLU A 21 -10.82 -37.23 -11.16
N PHE A 22 -9.69 -37.73 -10.67
CA PHE A 22 -8.97 -37.11 -9.55
C PHE A 22 -8.51 -35.71 -9.89
N SER A 23 -8.03 -35.45 -11.10
CA SER A 23 -7.67 -34.12 -11.56
C SER A 23 -8.86 -33.15 -11.55
N GLY A 24 -10.03 -33.60 -11.95
CA GLY A 24 -11.27 -32.82 -11.91
C GLY A 24 -11.74 -32.54 -10.48
N GLN A 25 -11.66 -33.51 -9.58
CA GLN A 25 -11.97 -33.31 -8.17
C GLN A 25 -10.98 -32.31 -7.50
N LEU A 26 -9.69 -32.44 -7.79
CA LEU A 26 -8.66 -31.54 -7.27
C LEU A 26 -8.88 -30.10 -7.76
N ALA A 27 -9.18 -29.92 -9.05
CA ALA A 27 -9.50 -28.62 -9.61
C ALA A 27 -10.76 -28.01 -8.97
N GLY A 28 -11.80 -28.81 -8.72
CA GLY A 28 -13.00 -28.38 -8.00
C GLY A 28 -12.72 -27.95 -6.56
N MET A 29 -11.85 -28.65 -5.85
CA MET A 29 -11.42 -28.28 -4.51
C MET A 29 -10.58 -26.99 -4.54
N GLN A 30 -9.67 -26.85 -5.48
CA GLN A 30 -8.82 -25.65 -5.61
C GLN A 30 -9.64 -24.38 -5.93
N THR A 31 -10.75 -24.48 -6.65
CA THR A 31 -11.63 -23.35 -6.93
C THR A 31 -12.58 -23.03 -5.77
N GLY A 32 -12.99 -24.01 -4.97
CA GLY A 32 -13.92 -23.80 -3.86
C GLY A 32 -13.27 -23.40 -2.54
N LEU A 33 -12.08 -23.91 -2.25
CA LEU A 33 -11.37 -23.64 -0.98
C LEU A 33 -11.07 -22.15 -0.72
N PRO A 34 -10.58 -21.36 -1.70
CA PRO A 34 -10.31 -19.95 -1.47
C PRO A 34 -11.54 -19.16 -1.06
N GLN A 35 -12.70 -19.44 -1.67
CA GLN A 35 -13.95 -18.77 -1.36
C GLN A 35 -14.48 -19.13 0.03
N LEU A 36 -14.42 -20.41 0.39
CA LEU A 36 -14.80 -20.88 1.72
C LEU A 36 -13.87 -20.29 2.80
N TYR A 37 -12.58 -20.27 2.54
CA TYR A 37 -11.59 -19.72 3.47
C TYR A 37 -11.76 -18.20 3.62
N ALA A 38 -11.93 -17.48 2.52
CA ALA A 38 -12.18 -16.03 2.55
C ALA A 38 -13.42 -15.69 3.38
N GLY A 39 -14.45 -16.54 3.37
CA GLY A 39 -15.65 -16.39 4.20
C GLY A 39 -15.39 -16.56 5.71
N THR A 40 -14.26 -17.11 6.11
CA THR A 40 -13.84 -17.24 7.53
C THR A 40 -12.92 -16.13 7.99
N ALA A 41 -12.41 -15.31 7.08
CA ALA A 41 -11.53 -14.20 7.40
C ALA A 41 -12.24 -13.19 8.31
N ARG A 42 -11.50 -12.63 9.26
CA ARG A 42 -12.01 -11.64 10.22
C ARG A 42 -11.09 -10.44 10.23
N TYR A 43 -11.67 -9.26 10.19
CA TYR A 43 -10.98 -8.02 10.48
C TYR A 43 -11.06 -7.70 11.96
N ILE A 44 -9.94 -7.32 12.53
CA ILE A 44 -9.82 -6.86 13.91
C ILE A 44 -9.31 -5.43 13.86
N PHE A 45 -10.08 -4.51 14.45
CA PHE A 45 -9.63 -3.14 14.64
C PHE A 45 -8.80 -3.07 15.91
N GLU A 46 -7.55 -2.71 15.78
CA GLU A 46 -6.65 -2.48 16.92
C GLU A 46 -6.40 -0.98 17.07
N TYR A 47 -6.41 -0.53 18.30
CA TYR A 47 -6.05 0.84 18.68
C TYR A 47 -4.77 0.78 19.51
N PRO A 48 -3.59 0.84 18.86
CA PRO A 48 -2.32 0.79 19.58
C PRO A 48 -2.21 1.91 20.59
N GLU A 49 -1.88 1.54 21.82
CA GLU A 49 -1.69 2.45 22.95
C GLU A 49 -0.20 2.78 23.12
N ASP A 50 0.10 3.62 24.12
CA ASP A 50 1.45 4.00 24.55
C ASP A 50 2.24 4.84 23.54
N ILE A 51 1.54 5.62 22.69
CA ILE A 51 2.19 6.60 21.81
C ILE A 51 2.69 7.76 22.68
N GLN A 52 4.00 7.97 22.66
CA GLN A 52 4.63 9.07 23.38
C GLN A 52 4.82 10.26 22.45
N LEU A 53 4.45 11.45 22.90
CA LEU A 53 4.64 12.72 22.19
C LEU A 53 5.53 13.65 23.01
N TYR A 54 6.57 14.15 22.37
CA TYR A 54 7.44 15.22 22.90
C TYR A 54 7.41 16.38 21.92
N GLY A 55 7.38 17.61 22.45
CA GLY A 55 7.34 18.80 21.62
C GLY A 55 8.11 19.96 22.27
N VAL A 56 8.72 20.76 21.43
CA VAL A 56 9.36 22.03 21.80
C VAL A 56 8.92 23.08 20.81
N SER A 57 8.47 24.22 21.32
CA SER A 57 8.09 25.37 20.51
C SER A 57 8.76 26.65 20.99
N PHE A 58 8.91 27.60 20.09
CA PHE A 58 9.37 28.95 20.39
C PHE A 58 8.57 29.96 19.56
N ASN A 59 8.51 31.19 20.10
CA ASN A 59 7.97 32.36 19.42
C ASN A 59 8.83 33.55 19.79
N THR A 60 9.33 34.26 18.80
CA THR A 60 10.21 35.41 19.02
C THR A 60 10.01 36.47 17.93
N GLU A 61 10.34 37.71 18.29
CA GLU A 61 10.44 38.81 17.32
C GLU A 61 11.91 39.09 17.01
N ILE A 62 12.22 39.39 15.76
CA ILE A 62 13.57 39.69 15.31
C ILE A 62 13.81 41.21 15.46
N GLY A 63 14.26 41.62 16.65
CA GLY A 63 14.55 43.00 16.96
C GLY A 63 13.38 43.95 16.64
N SER A 64 13.67 45.12 16.05
CA SER A 64 12.65 46.09 15.60
C SER A 64 12.23 45.92 14.12
N THR A 65 12.45 44.74 13.55
CA THR A 65 12.22 44.51 12.10
C THR A 65 10.76 44.34 11.74
N GLY A 66 9.88 44.08 12.72
CA GLY A 66 8.50 43.68 12.50
C GLY A 66 8.38 42.25 11.90
N ILE A 67 9.40 41.42 12.10
CA ILE A 67 9.39 40.02 11.74
C ILE A 67 9.19 39.18 13.00
N SER A 68 8.16 38.38 13.03
CA SER A 68 7.92 37.34 14.04
C SER A 68 8.29 35.98 13.47
N LEU A 69 9.06 35.22 14.25
CA LEU A 69 9.44 33.84 13.91
C LEU A 69 8.88 32.90 14.96
N GLN A 70 8.17 31.89 14.50
CA GLN A 70 7.64 30.81 15.33
C GLN A 70 8.17 29.48 14.82
N GLY A 71 8.42 28.54 15.71
CA GLY A 71 8.84 27.20 15.35
C GLY A 71 8.35 26.19 16.35
N GLU A 72 8.10 25.00 15.86
CA GLU A 72 7.73 23.84 16.66
C GLU A 72 8.42 22.61 16.08
N VAL A 73 8.91 21.75 16.95
CA VAL A 73 9.37 20.42 16.59
C VAL A 73 8.67 19.43 17.49
N SER A 74 7.92 18.51 16.92
CA SER A 74 7.33 17.39 17.63
C SER A 74 8.03 16.08 17.25
N TYR A 75 8.19 15.21 18.23
CA TYR A 75 8.67 13.86 18.10
C TYR A 75 7.66 12.91 18.71
N ARG A 76 7.26 11.93 17.93
CA ARG A 76 6.33 10.89 18.36
C ARG A 76 7.01 9.53 18.26
N ARG A 77 6.90 8.75 19.30
CA ARG A 77 7.39 7.39 19.37
C ARG A 77 6.22 6.42 19.29
N ASP A 78 6.48 5.26 18.68
CA ASP A 78 5.51 4.15 18.55
C ASP A 78 4.23 4.51 17.78
N VAL A 79 4.34 5.40 16.77
CA VAL A 79 3.22 5.78 15.91
C VAL A 79 2.89 4.60 14.99
N PRO A 80 1.67 4.06 15.04
CA PRO A 80 1.25 3.00 14.14
C PRO A 80 0.98 3.57 12.74
N LEU A 81 1.65 3.03 11.73
CA LEU A 81 1.32 3.24 10.34
C LEU A 81 0.66 1.98 9.80
N GLN A 82 -0.46 2.16 9.11
CA GLN A 82 -1.22 1.09 8.47
C GLN A 82 -0.43 0.51 7.31
N VAL A 83 -0.23 -0.80 7.29
CA VAL A 83 0.25 -1.52 6.11
C VAL A 83 -0.83 -1.46 5.05
N ASP A 84 -0.43 -1.34 3.78
CA ASP A 84 -1.33 -1.37 2.62
C ASP A 84 -2.40 -2.46 2.81
N ASP A 85 -3.67 -2.06 2.82
CA ASP A 85 -4.80 -2.93 3.14
C ASP A 85 -4.98 -4.03 2.09
N VAL A 86 -4.60 -3.78 0.84
CA VAL A 86 -4.59 -4.78 -0.23
C VAL A 86 -3.52 -5.84 0.02
N GLU A 87 -2.35 -5.45 0.52
CA GLU A 87 -1.30 -6.38 0.93
C GLU A 87 -1.78 -7.31 2.06
N LEU A 88 -2.51 -6.76 3.03
CA LEU A 88 -3.10 -7.54 4.13
C LEU A 88 -4.16 -8.52 3.62
N LEU A 89 -5.03 -8.08 2.73
CA LEU A 89 -6.06 -8.91 2.13
C LEU A 89 -5.44 -10.08 1.36
N LEU A 90 -4.46 -9.78 0.51
CA LEU A 90 -3.76 -10.81 -0.28
C LEU A 90 -3.00 -11.78 0.62
N ALA A 91 -2.30 -11.29 1.65
CA ALA A 91 -1.61 -12.13 2.63
C ALA A 91 -2.57 -13.08 3.33
N GLY A 92 -3.73 -12.58 3.77
CA GLY A 92 -4.76 -13.39 4.41
C GLY A 92 -5.34 -14.50 3.52
N LEU A 93 -5.26 -14.35 2.20
CA LEU A 93 -5.75 -15.34 1.24
C LEU A 93 -4.67 -16.36 0.83
N THR A 94 -3.39 -16.11 1.09
CA THR A 94 -2.29 -16.99 0.66
C THR A 94 -2.39 -18.43 1.17
N PRO A 95 -2.92 -18.72 2.38
CA PRO A 95 -3.04 -20.12 2.83
C PRO A 95 -3.93 -20.99 1.93
N SER A 96 -5.02 -20.40 1.43
CA SER A 96 -5.97 -21.10 0.54
C SER A 96 -5.63 -20.97 -0.95
N ASN A 97 -4.81 -19.97 -1.30
CA ASN A 97 -4.33 -19.76 -2.66
C ASN A 97 -2.82 -19.49 -2.66
N PRO A 98 -2.00 -20.55 -2.64
CA PRO A 98 -0.53 -20.42 -2.60
C PRO A 98 0.05 -19.63 -3.77
N ALA A 99 -0.66 -19.50 -4.89
CA ALA A 99 -0.24 -18.67 -6.02
C ALA A 99 -0.15 -17.18 -5.67
N LEU A 100 -0.91 -16.70 -4.68
CA LEU A 100 -0.78 -15.33 -4.17
C LEU A 100 0.53 -15.12 -3.39
N GLY A 101 0.98 -16.16 -2.68
CA GLY A 101 2.28 -16.14 -1.99
C GLY A 101 3.47 -16.40 -2.93
N ASN A 102 3.24 -17.06 -4.06
CA ASN A 102 4.24 -17.33 -5.09
C ASN A 102 3.59 -17.37 -6.48
N ILE A 103 3.64 -16.27 -7.19
CA ILE A 103 3.04 -16.12 -8.53
C ILE A 103 3.63 -17.12 -9.54
N GLY A 104 4.85 -17.58 -9.33
CA GLY A 104 5.47 -18.62 -10.15
C GLY A 104 4.76 -19.97 -10.14
N LEU A 105 3.79 -20.18 -9.22
CA LEU A 105 2.91 -21.36 -9.21
C LEU A 105 1.76 -21.27 -10.21
N ILE A 106 1.50 -20.09 -10.78
CA ILE A 106 0.48 -19.95 -11.85
C ILE A 106 1.03 -20.62 -13.11
N PRO A 107 0.29 -21.60 -13.68
CA PRO A 107 0.73 -22.28 -14.90
C PRO A 107 0.97 -21.30 -16.04
N VAL A 108 2.05 -21.51 -16.79
CA VAL A 108 2.31 -20.76 -18.02
C VAL A 108 1.31 -21.22 -19.07
N ILE A 109 0.39 -20.36 -19.47
CA ILE A 109 -0.65 -20.64 -20.45
C ILE A 109 -0.62 -19.52 -21.50
N ASP A 110 -0.51 -19.93 -22.75
CA ASP A 110 -0.73 -19.10 -23.92
C ASP A 110 -2.10 -19.52 -24.49
N THR A 111 -3.13 -18.71 -24.24
CA THR A 111 -4.52 -19.04 -24.61
C THR A 111 -4.84 -18.66 -26.05
N ASN A 112 -4.09 -17.76 -26.64
CA ASN A 112 -4.31 -17.23 -27.99
C ASN A 112 -3.32 -17.75 -29.04
N GLY A 113 -2.24 -18.44 -28.61
CA GLY A 113 -1.25 -19.08 -29.48
C GLY A 113 -0.27 -18.10 -30.14
N ASP A 114 -0.09 -16.90 -29.56
CA ASP A 114 0.82 -15.90 -30.12
C ASP A 114 2.28 -16.06 -29.64
N GLY A 115 2.55 -17.05 -28.81
CA GLY A 115 3.84 -17.35 -28.22
C GLY A 115 4.20 -16.51 -27.02
N VAL A 116 3.29 -15.65 -26.56
CA VAL A 116 3.42 -14.86 -25.34
C VAL A 116 2.47 -15.43 -24.27
N PRO A 117 2.97 -15.78 -23.07
CA PRO A 117 2.09 -16.29 -22.03
C PRO A 117 1.04 -15.26 -21.62
N ASP A 118 -0.23 -15.61 -21.70
CA ASP A 118 -1.34 -14.85 -21.12
C ASP A 118 -1.38 -15.00 -19.59
N MET A 119 -0.87 -16.14 -19.08
CA MET A 119 -0.79 -16.45 -17.65
C MET A 119 0.56 -17.08 -17.33
N GLY A 120 1.03 -16.86 -16.09
CA GLY A 120 2.17 -17.59 -15.56
C GLY A 120 3.51 -17.24 -16.22
N ASN A 121 3.88 -15.98 -16.33
CA ASN A 121 5.17 -15.58 -16.89
C ASN A 121 6.34 -16.19 -16.09
N PRO A 122 7.31 -16.86 -16.73
CA PRO A 122 8.50 -17.40 -16.06
C PRO A 122 9.29 -16.36 -15.24
N ALA A 123 9.24 -15.08 -15.62
CA ALA A 123 9.86 -13.99 -14.87
C ALA A 123 9.21 -13.75 -13.50
N TRP A 124 8.06 -14.34 -13.22
CA TRP A 124 7.35 -14.24 -11.94
C TRP A 124 7.77 -15.29 -10.92
N GLN A 125 8.65 -16.21 -11.29
CA GLN A 125 9.12 -17.23 -10.35
C GLN A 125 9.75 -16.59 -9.10
N GLY A 126 9.29 -17.04 -7.94
CA GLY A 126 9.75 -16.53 -6.65
C GLY A 126 9.17 -15.16 -6.25
N ARG A 127 8.34 -14.53 -7.08
CA ARG A 127 7.61 -13.31 -6.69
C ARG A 127 6.32 -13.68 -5.94
N SER A 128 5.96 -12.84 -5.00
CA SER A 128 4.68 -12.87 -4.30
C SER A 128 3.81 -11.70 -4.78
N MET A 129 2.49 -11.88 -4.78
CA MET A 129 1.54 -10.77 -4.97
C MET A 129 1.44 -9.89 -3.73
N THR A 130 1.85 -10.39 -2.59
CA THR A 130 1.88 -9.62 -1.34
C THR A 130 3.29 -9.51 -0.81
N GLN A 131 3.64 -8.33 -0.34
CA GLN A 131 4.93 -8.06 0.31
C GLN A 131 5.05 -8.74 1.69
N LEU A 132 3.93 -9.24 2.22
CA LEU A 132 3.90 -9.97 3.49
C LEU A 132 4.19 -11.46 3.35
N GLY A 133 4.32 -11.96 2.11
CA GLY A 133 4.66 -13.35 1.82
C GLY A 133 3.55 -14.35 2.15
N GLN A 134 3.89 -15.64 2.05
CA GLN A 134 2.99 -16.75 2.37
C GLN A 134 2.70 -16.79 3.87
N GLN A 135 1.42 -16.90 4.21
CA GLN A 135 0.94 -17.05 5.58
C GLN A 135 0.46 -18.47 5.85
N ASP A 136 0.36 -18.85 7.12
CA ASP A 136 -0.22 -20.10 7.55
C ASP A 136 -1.73 -19.98 7.78
N PHE A 137 -2.45 -21.12 7.77
CA PHE A 137 -3.87 -21.13 8.13
C PHE A 137 -4.08 -20.64 9.56
N ASN A 138 -5.11 -19.83 9.76
CA ASN A 138 -5.44 -19.21 11.06
C ASN A 138 -4.33 -18.34 11.67
N SER A 139 -3.39 -17.85 10.86
CA SER A 139 -2.39 -16.91 11.32
C SER A 139 -2.99 -15.52 11.52
N TYR A 140 -2.45 -14.79 12.49
CA TYR A 140 -2.72 -13.36 12.66
C TYR A 140 -1.74 -12.55 11.83
N VAL A 141 -2.27 -11.77 10.88
CA VAL A 141 -1.47 -10.86 10.06
C VAL A 141 -1.62 -9.45 10.63
N ARG A 142 -0.54 -8.93 11.22
CA ARG A 142 -0.58 -7.58 11.82
C ARG A 142 -0.65 -6.50 10.74
N GLY A 143 -1.71 -5.69 10.81
CA GLY A 143 -2.03 -4.65 9.85
C GLY A 143 -1.26 -3.33 10.03
N TYR A 144 -0.37 -3.21 10.99
CA TYR A 144 0.42 -1.98 11.21
C TYR A 144 1.84 -2.29 11.65
N ARG A 145 2.71 -1.29 11.55
CA ARG A 145 4.04 -1.25 12.17
C ARG A 145 4.19 0.06 12.92
N LYS A 146 4.97 0.06 14.00
CA LYS A 146 5.22 1.22 14.84
C LYS A 146 6.52 1.91 14.40
N PHE A 147 6.47 3.23 14.25
CA PHE A 147 7.59 4.06 13.79
C PHE A 147 7.79 5.27 14.69
N GLU A 148 8.97 5.86 14.60
CA GLU A 148 9.27 7.19 15.12
C GLU A 148 8.91 8.23 14.05
N VAL A 149 8.27 9.32 14.47
CA VAL A 149 7.83 10.38 13.56
C VAL A 149 8.29 11.72 14.09
N TRP A 150 9.01 12.47 13.25
CA TRP A 150 9.45 13.84 13.51
C TRP A 150 8.66 14.81 12.64
N GLN A 151 8.22 15.92 13.25
CA GLN A 151 7.48 16.96 12.54
C GLN A 151 7.99 18.34 12.96
N PRO A 152 8.98 18.90 12.27
CA PRO A 152 9.35 20.31 12.40
C PRO A 152 8.40 21.19 11.59
N GLN A 153 8.08 22.34 12.16
CA GLN A 153 7.28 23.39 11.52
C GLN A 153 7.86 24.77 11.87
N PHE A 154 7.87 25.68 10.88
CA PHE A 154 8.30 27.06 11.04
C PHE A 154 7.29 28.00 10.39
N THR A 155 7.04 29.14 11.05
CA THR A 155 6.21 30.23 10.56
C THR A 155 6.96 31.55 10.68
N VAL A 156 6.99 32.28 9.59
CA VAL A 156 7.54 33.64 9.55
C VAL A 156 6.41 34.61 9.23
N ILE A 157 6.23 35.61 10.05
CA ILE A 157 5.23 36.68 9.84
C ILE A 157 5.98 37.99 9.70
N LYS A 158 5.70 38.70 8.61
CA LYS A 158 6.22 40.08 8.40
C LYS A 158 5.07 41.06 8.29
N LEU A 159 5.12 42.04 9.18
CA LEU A 159 4.23 43.18 9.14
C LEU A 159 4.93 44.33 8.42
N PHE A 160 4.23 44.97 7.50
CA PHE A 160 4.62 46.20 6.83
C PHE A 160 3.60 47.28 7.18
N GLY A 161 4.10 48.52 7.35
CA GLY A 161 3.25 49.67 7.53
C GLY A 161 2.47 50.06 6.26
N PRO A 162 1.87 51.25 6.27
CA PRO A 162 1.12 51.76 5.11
C PRO A 162 2.00 51.82 3.85
N MET A 163 1.52 51.19 2.79
CA MET A 163 2.21 51.09 1.49
C MET A 163 1.24 50.86 0.37
N LEU A 164 1.46 51.50 -0.79
CA LEU A 164 0.65 51.33 -2.00
C LEU A 164 -0.86 51.60 -1.79
N GLY A 165 -1.21 52.56 -0.92
CA GLY A 165 -2.59 52.94 -0.60
C GLY A 165 -3.29 52.03 0.42
N ALA A 166 -2.65 50.96 0.86
CA ALA A 166 -3.16 50.12 1.93
C ALA A 166 -2.67 50.63 3.32
N SER A 167 -3.48 50.42 4.34
CA SER A 167 -3.13 50.78 5.73
C SER A 167 -2.14 49.80 6.36
N GLN A 168 -2.15 48.55 5.94
CA GLN A 168 -1.28 47.49 6.43
C GLN A 168 -1.13 46.36 5.44
N TRP A 169 0.06 45.75 5.42
CA TRP A 169 0.33 44.48 4.75
C TRP A 169 0.85 43.46 5.75
N VAL A 170 0.41 42.24 5.61
CA VAL A 170 0.90 41.09 6.38
C VAL A 170 1.29 39.99 5.40
N ILE A 171 2.52 39.50 5.50
CA ILE A 171 3.01 38.33 4.78
C ILE A 171 3.27 37.23 5.78
N VAL A 172 2.73 36.04 5.52
CA VAL A 172 2.93 34.84 6.33
C VAL A 172 3.51 33.76 5.45
N GLY A 173 4.68 33.25 5.83
CA GLY A 173 5.32 32.09 5.23
C GLY A 173 5.36 30.95 6.25
N GLU A 174 4.94 29.77 5.85
CA GLU A 174 4.98 28.57 6.68
C GLU A 174 5.70 27.45 5.92
N ALA A 175 6.49 26.65 6.62
CA ALA A 175 7.09 25.43 6.11
C ALA A 175 7.02 24.35 7.17
N ALA A 176 6.68 23.14 6.76
CA ALA A 176 6.62 21.99 7.63
C ALA A 176 7.17 20.75 6.90
N ALA A 177 7.69 19.81 7.68
CA ALA A 177 8.10 18.51 7.17
C ALA A 177 7.63 17.39 8.11
N THR A 178 7.48 16.20 7.56
CA THR A 178 7.29 14.96 8.31
C THR A 178 8.38 14.00 7.91
N MET A 179 9.04 13.39 8.90
CA MET A 179 10.12 12.42 8.71
C MET A 179 9.81 11.16 9.49
N VAL A 180 9.97 10.01 8.82
CA VAL A 180 9.81 8.66 9.38
C VAL A 180 11.08 7.87 9.04
N PRO A 181 12.17 8.04 9.83
CA PRO A 181 13.52 7.61 9.44
C PRO A 181 13.65 6.11 9.09
N ASP A 182 12.90 5.26 9.78
CA ASP A 182 12.99 3.80 9.62
C ASP A 182 11.87 3.22 8.75
N LEU A 183 11.18 4.06 7.97
CA LEU A 183 10.17 3.57 7.05
C LEU A 183 10.84 2.78 5.94
N PRO A 184 10.48 1.49 5.73
CA PRO A 184 11.05 0.71 4.66
C PRO A 184 10.66 1.26 3.29
N SER A 185 11.50 1.00 2.28
CA SER A 185 11.17 1.37 0.91
C SER A 185 9.88 0.69 0.46
N LYS A 186 9.14 1.35 -0.43
CA LYS A 186 7.86 0.86 -0.97
C LYS A 186 7.96 -0.46 -1.72
N ASP A 187 9.17 -0.85 -2.14
CA ASP A 187 9.45 -2.15 -2.74
C ASP A 187 9.53 -3.28 -1.70
N VAL A 188 9.78 -2.93 -0.43
CA VAL A 188 9.88 -3.89 0.68
C VAL A 188 8.55 -4.02 1.39
N LEU A 189 7.94 -2.90 1.80
CA LEU A 189 6.62 -2.88 2.43
C LEU A 189 5.98 -1.51 2.26
N ARG A 190 4.78 -1.48 1.68
CA ARG A 190 3.98 -0.28 1.51
C ARG A 190 3.12 -0.01 2.73
N PHE A 191 2.96 1.28 3.03
CA PHE A 191 2.04 1.78 4.04
C PHE A 191 1.05 2.72 3.39
N ASP A 192 -0.21 2.65 3.80
CA ASP A 192 -1.26 3.47 3.23
C ASP A 192 -0.96 4.95 3.33
N GLY A 193 -1.16 5.63 2.22
CA GLY A 193 -1.30 7.07 2.16
C GLY A 193 -2.76 7.49 2.17
N PRO A 194 -3.07 8.79 2.22
CA PRO A 194 -4.43 9.26 2.17
C PRO A 194 -5.13 8.88 0.86
N GLY A 195 -6.19 8.06 0.94
CA GLY A 195 -7.02 7.70 -0.20
C GLY A 195 -6.52 6.51 -1.03
N THR A 196 -5.52 5.75 -0.56
CA THR A 196 -5.16 4.46 -1.17
C THR A 196 -6.32 3.47 -1.06
N ALA A 197 -6.58 2.74 -2.14
CA ALA A 197 -7.64 1.74 -2.20
C ALA A 197 -7.33 0.59 -3.17
N LEU A 198 -6.22 0.64 -3.89
CA LEU A 198 -5.80 -0.35 -4.87
C LEU A 198 -4.39 -0.85 -4.55
N SER A 199 -4.05 -2.02 -5.09
CA SER A 199 -2.69 -2.56 -4.95
C SER A 199 -1.64 -1.62 -5.56
N GLY A 200 -0.52 -1.47 -4.89
CA GLY A 200 0.67 -0.80 -5.42
C GLY A 200 1.55 -1.71 -6.28
N ASP A 201 1.18 -2.98 -6.50
CA ASP A 201 1.91 -3.89 -7.38
C ASP A 201 1.44 -3.71 -8.84
N PRO A 202 2.33 -3.32 -9.76
CA PRO A 202 1.99 -3.18 -11.18
C PRO A 202 1.58 -4.50 -11.87
N LEU A 203 1.84 -5.64 -11.25
CA LEU A 203 1.37 -6.96 -11.74
C LEU A 203 -0.06 -7.29 -11.31
N ALA A 204 -0.59 -6.62 -10.28
CA ALA A 204 -1.94 -6.89 -9.78
C ALA A 204 -3.01 -6.80 -10.88
N PRO A 205 -3.01 -5.82 -11.79
CA PRO A 205 -3.94 -5.76 -12.91
C PRO A 205 -3.91 -7.00 -13.80
N ALA A 206 -2.72 -7.47 -14.18
CA ALA A 206 -2.55 -8.63 -15.05
C ALA A 206 -3.08 -9.91 -14.41
N ILE A 207 -2.88 -10.06 -13.09
CA ILE A 207 -3.34 -11.24 -12.34
C ILE A 207 -4.85 -11.20 -12.10
N LEU A 208 -5.40 -10.05 -11.80
CA LEU A 208 -6.85 -9.87 -11.65
C LEU A 208 -7.59 -10.08 -12.97
N ALA A 209 -6.99 -9.76 -14.10
CA ALA A 209 -7.54 -10.05 -15.43
C ALA A 209 -7.76 -11.55 -15.64
N THR A 210 -6.88 -12.41 -15.11
CA THR A 210 -7.03 -13.88 -15.22
C THR A 210 -8.25 -14.42 -14.47
N SER A 211 -8.74 -13.67 -13.47
CA SER A 211 -9.94 -14.01 -12.69
C SER A 211 -11.22 -13.38 -13.24
N GLY A 212 -11.18 -12.80 -14.44
CA GLY A 212 -12.30 -12.10 -15.06
C GLY A 212 -12.57 -10.70 -14.48
N HIS A 213 -11.68 -10.19 -13.60
CA HIS A 213 -11.75 -8.88 -12.98
C HIS A 213 -10.67 -7.97 -13.57
N ALA A 214 -10.71 -7.78 -14.89
CA ALA A 214 -9.76 -6.92 -15.57
C ALA A 214 -9.82 -5.49 -15.01
N THR A 215 -8.69 -5.02 -14.54
CA THR A 215 -8.50 -3.63 -14.14
C THR A 215 -7.12 -3.18 -14.62
N ASP A 216 -7.07 -2.00 -15.23
CA ASP A 216 -5.79 -1.37 -15.61
C ASP A 216 -5.24 -0.51 -14.47
N ARG A 217 -5.89 -0.53 -13.29
CA ARG A 217 -5.61 0.39 -12.21
C ARG A 217 -4.78 -0.28 -11.12
N PHE A 218 -3.70 0.38 -10.77
CA PHE A 218 -2.93 0.17 -9.55
C PHE A 218 -2.55 1.54 -8.99
N GLU A 219 -2.22 1.60 -7.70
CA GLU A 219 -1.79 2.85 -7.10
C GLU A 219 -0.34 3.18 -7.46
N PRO A 220 -0.05 4.43 -7.87
CA PRO A 220 1.33 4.86 -8.08
C PRO A 220 2.07 4.91 -6.74
N ALA A 221 3.39 4.80 -6.78
CA ALA A 221 4.22 4.86 -5.58
C ALA A 221 3.99 6.12 -4.72
N SER A 222 3.56 7.23 -5.32
CA SER A 222 3.23 8.47 -4.62
C SER A 222 1.95 8.42 -3.79
N ALA A 223 1.11 7.39 -3.94
CA ALA A 223 -0.09 7.20 -3.13
C ALA A 223 0.22 6.61 -1.74
N PHE A 224 1.37 5.97 -1.59
CA PHE A 224 1.81 5.36 -0.33
C PHE A 224 2.68 6.31 0.48
N ALA A 225 2.76 6.06 1.79
CA ALA A 225 3.54 6.87 2.72
C ALA A 225 5.01 6.97 2.29
N ASP A 226 5.60 8.15 2.47
CA ASP A 226 7.01 8.43 2.27
C ASP A 226 7.74 8.58 3.61
N ASP A 227 9.02 8.26 3.63
CA ASP A 227 9.91 8.48 4.78
C ASP A 227 10.15 9.97 5.05
N PHE A 228 10.02 10.80 4.00
CA PHE A 228 10.14 12.24 4.08
C PHE A 228 9.09 12.94 3.22
N SER A 229 8.33 13.84 3.83
CA SER A 229 7.41 14.73 3.13
C SER A 229 7.55 16.15 3.67
N TRP A 230 7.35 17.16 2.83
CA TRP A 230 7.40 18.56 3.23
C TRP A 230 6.43 19.39 2.42
N GLY A 231 6.09 20.52 2.98
CA GLY A 231 5.23 21.49 2.31
C GLY A 231 5.49 22.90 2.79
N TYR A 232 5.02 23.85 2.03
CA TYR A 232 5.04 25.25 2.42
C TYR A 232 3.73 25.95 2.06
N ARG A 233 3.43 27.02 2.75
CA ARG A 233 2.34 27.93 2.44
C ARG A 233 2.85 29.37 2.49
N LEU A 234 2.47 30.19 1.51
CA LEU A 234 2.67 31.62 1.51
C LEU A 234 1.31 32.29 1.42
N ALA A 235 1.04 33.22 2.34
CA ALA A 235 -0.19 34.01 2.34
C ALA A 235 0.15 35.49 2.50
N ALA A 236 -0.61 36.34 1.83
CA ALA A 236 -0.55 37.77 1.99
C ALA A 236 -1.94 38.32 2.30
N ARG A 237 -2.00 39.26 3.25
CA ARG A 237 -3.20 40.00 3.58
C ARG A 237 -2.90 41.49 3.43
N ILE A 238 -3.83 42.21 2.81
CA ILE A 238 -3.74 43.64 2.56
C ILE A 238 -5.00 44.28 3.15
N ASP A 239 -4.83 45.20 4.08
CA ASP A 239 -5.92 45.88 4.75
C ASP A 239 -6.00 47.32 4.23
N TYR A 240 -7.20 47.73 3.81
CA TYR A 240 -7.51 49.08 3.43
C TYR A 240 -8.50 49.67 4.45
N THR A 241 -8.22 50.82 4.98
CA THR A 241 -9.16 51.64 5.73
C THR A 241 -9.70 52.70 4.79
N ASP A 242 -11.00 52.98 4.82
CA ASP A 242 -11.65 53.98 4.01
C ASP A 242 -11.75 53.66 2.50
N VAL A 243 -12.24 52.45 2.18
CA VAL A 243 -12.48 52.03 0.78
C VAL A 243 -13.72 52.68 0.21
N VAL A 244 -14.62 53.23 1.03
CA VAL A 244 -15.81 53.99 0.64
C VAL A 244 -15.76 55.29 1.42
N GLY A 245 -15.49 56.41 0.71
CA GLY A 245 -15.60 57.76 1.23
C GLY A 245 -17.06 58.23 1.34
#